data_1959c5a2a208ec57108276affab7e55f
#
_entry.id   1959c5a2a208ec57108276affab7e55f
#
_cell.length_a   1.000
_cell.length_b   1.000
_cell.length_c   1.000
_cell.angle_alpha   90.00
_cell.angle_beta   90.00
_cell.angle_gamma   90.00
#
_symmetry.space_group_name_H-M   'P 1'
#
loop_
_entity.id
_entity.type
_entity.pdbx_description
1 polymer ?
#
loop_
_entity_poly.entity_id
_entity_poly.type
_entity_poly.pdbx_seq_one_letter_code
_entity_poly.pdbx_strand_id
1 'polypeptide(L)'
;TGGRFAHPLGLLHADRYVAERLALVGDAAHAIHPVAGQGFNLGVRDVAALAEVLVEAKRLGLDLGAAAVLADYQRWRRFDALSMAAMTDGLVRLFGGRNPAIRLARDLGLAAVQRLPRLPRCFMRQAMGLAGARPRLLLGEAL
;
A
#
# COMPACT_ATOMS: atom_id res chain seq x y z
N THR A 1 19.86 24.20 -19.48
CA THR A 1 19.42 22.79 -19.51
C THR A 1 20.10 22.08 -18.36
N GLY A 2 19.32 21.70 -17.31
CA GLY A 2 19.83 20.98 -16.14
C GLY A 2 20.26 19.55 -16.48
N GLY A 3 21.06 18.92 -15.61
CA GLY A 3 21.50 17.54 -15.74
C GLY A 3 20.32 16.57 -15.78
N ARG A 4 20.45 15.49 -16.56
CA ARG A 4 19.48 14.37 -16.56
C ARG A 4 19.96 13.32 -15.58
N PHE A 5 19.08 12.91 -14.67
CA PHE A 5 19.37 11.86 -13.70
C PHE A 5 18.41 10.70 -13.95
N ALA A 6 18.93 9.48 -13.89
CA ALA A 6 18.13 8.26 -13.95
C ALA A 6 18.23 7.53 -12.60
N HIS A 7 17.10 7.18 -12.03
CA HIS A 7 17.02 6.37 -10.82
C HIS A 7 16.32 5.05 -11.13
N PRO A 8 16.85 3.91 -10.66
CA PRO A 8 16.17 2.64 -10.83
C PRO A 8 14.86 2.67 -10.03
N LEU A 9 13.76 2.31 -10.70
CA LEU A 9 12.47 2.15 -10.06
C LEU A 9 12.32 0.69 -9.64
N GLY A 10 12.18 0.44 -8.35
CA GLY A 10 12.11 -0.91 -7.79
C GLY A 10 11.07 -1.00 -6.69
N LEU A 11 10.72 -2.24 -6.35
CA LEU A 11 9.96 -2.58 -5.17
C LEU A 11 10.93 -2.74 -4.00
N LEU A 12 10.71 -2.00 -2.92
CA LEU A 12 11.38 -2.19 -1.63
C LEU A 12 10.30 -2.46 -0.59
N HIS A 13 10.52 -3.45 0.24
CA HIS A 13 9.63 -3.78 1.34
C HIS A 13 10.45 -4.21 2.54
N ALA A 14 10.34 -3.48 3.65
CA ALA A 14 11.06 -3.81 4.88
C ALA A 14 10.51 -5.11 5.48
N ASP A 15 11.39 -5.98 5.97
CA ASP A 15 11.00 -7.22 6.64
C ASP A 15 10.18 -6.96 7.89
N ARG A 16 10.50 -5.87 8.60
CA ARG A 16 9.77 -5.39 9.77
C ARG A 16 9.54 -3.89 9.65
N TYR A 17 8.33 -3.46 10.00
CA TYR A 17 7.98 -2.03 10.05
C TYR A 17 8.27 -1.42 11.41
N VAL A 18 8.50 -2.26 12.43
CA VAL A 18 8.68 -1.81 13.79
C VAL A 18 9.88 -2.47 14.45
N ALA A 19 10.51 -1.74 15.36
CA ALA A 19 11.55 -2.20 16.26
C ALA A 19 11.28 -1.59 17.65
N GLU A 20 12.20 -1.75 18.59
CA GLU A 20 12.09 -1.16 19.91
C GLU A 20 11.92 0.37 19.80
N ARG A 21 10.75 0.86 20.21
CA ARG A 21 10.35 2.27 20.18
C ARG A 21 10.50 2.97 18.82
N LEU A 22 10.43 2.22 17.72
CA LEU A 22 10.62 2.70 16.35
C LEU A 22 9.52 2.14 15.45
N ALA A 23 8.96 3.00 14.59
CA ALA A 23 8.06 2.62 13.51
C ALA A 23 8.53 3.26 12.20
N LEU A 24 8.58 2.48 11.13
CA LEU A 24 8.82 2.94 9.77
C LEU A 24 7.49 3.31 9.10
N VAL A 25 7.48 4.40 8.32
CA VAL A 25 6.30 4.86 7.58
C VAL A 25 6.69 5.24 6.15
N GLY A 26 5.76 5.10 5.21
CA GLY A 26 5.98 5.47 3.82
C GLY A 26 7.11 4.70 3.17
N ASP A 27 7.93 5.38 2.36
CA ASP A 27 9.01 4.77 1.58
C ASP A 27 10.09 4.11 2.46
N ALA A 28 10.22 4.51 3.73
CA ALA A 28 11.12 3.83 4.67
C ALA A 28 10.63 2.41 5.02
N ALA A 29 9.34 2.16 4.98
CA ALA A 29 8.72 0.84 5.22
C ALA A 29 8.53 0.07 3.91
N HIS A 30 8.11 0.77 2.85
CA HIS A 30 7.77 0.17 1.56
C HIS A 30 7.82 1.22 0.44
N ALA A 31 8.66 1.02 -0.55
CA ALA A 31 8.62 1.77 -1.79
C ALA A 31 8.01 0.88 -2.89
N ILE A 32 6.91 1.32 -3.48
CA ILE A 32 6.21 0.60 -4.54
C ILE A 32 6.51 1.22 -5.90
N HIS A 33 6.33 0.42 -6.97
CA HIS A 33 6.55 0.92 -8.32
C HIS A 33 5.60 2.10 -8.63
N PRO A 34 6.10 3.23 -9.18
CA PRO A 34 5.32 4.48 -9.33
C PRO A 34 4.24 4.44 -10.41
N VAL A 35 4.04 3.29 -11.09
CA VAL A 35 3.06 3.11 -12.17
C VAL A 35 1.66 3.59 -11.80
N ALA A 36 1.26 3.43 -10.55
CA ALA A 36 -0.06 3.83 -10.09
C ALA A 36 -0.08 5.16 -9.30
N GLY A 37 1.08 5.82 -9.08
CA GLY A 37 1.19 7.04 -8.27
C GLY A 37 0.74 6.86 -6.81
N GLN A 38 0.75 5.63 -6.27
CA GLN A 38 0.14 5.30 -4.98
C GLN A 38 1.09 5.40 -3.78
N GLY A 39 2.40 5.60 -4.00
CA GLY A 39 3.39 5.62 -2.91
C GLY A 39 3.04 6.65 -1.83
N PHE A 40 2.79 7.89 -2.23
CA PHE A 40 2.38 8.96 -1.30
C PHE A 40 1.09 8.61 -0.54
N ASN A 41 0.07 8.13 -1.24
CA ASN A 41 -1.21 7.76 -0.63
C ASN A 41 -1.04 6.62 0.41
N LEU A 42 -0.15 5.69 0.13
CA LEU A 42 0.16 4.58 1.03
C LEU A 42 0.87 5.10 2.29
N GLY A 43 1.82 6.02 2.14
CA GLY A 43 2.50 6.69 3.26
C GLY A 43 1.54 7.51 4.13
N VAL A 44 0.61 8.25 3.53
CA VAL A 44 -0.42 8.98 4.29
C VAL A 44 -1.29 8.04 5.12
N ARG A 45 -1.63 6.87 4.59
CA ARG A 45 -2.36 5.84 5.35
C ARG A 45 -1.54 5.27 6.50
N ASP A 46 -0.22 5.11 6.32
CA ASP A 46 0.65 4.67 7.41
C ASP A 46 0.63 5.67 8.57
N VAL A 47 0.78 6.95 8.25
CA VAL A 47 0.72 8.03 9.26
C VAL A 47 -0.62 8.03 9.98
N ALA A 48 -1.73 7.93 9.24
CA ALA A 48 -3.07 7.90 9.83
C ALA A 48 -3.30 6.68 10.73
N ALA A 49 -2.85 5.50 10.30
CA ALA A 49 -2.96 4.27 11.09
C ALA A 49 -2.07 4.30 12.34
N LEU A 50 -0.83 4.79 12.21
CA LEU A 50 0.06 4.95 13.34
C LEU A 50 -0.51 5.95 14.37
N ALA A 51 -1.03 7.08 13.90
CA ALA A 51 -1.67 8.07 14.78
C ALA A 51 -2.85 7.47 15.55
N GLU A 52 -3.71 6.69 14.88
CA GLU A 52 -4.85 6.03 15.52
C GLU A 52 -4.40 5.05 16.60
N VAL A 53 -3.45 4.17 16.29
CA VAL A 53 -2.90 3.21 17.25
C VAL A 53 -2.27 3.91 18.46
N LEU A 54 -1.50 4.97 18.24
CA LEU A 54 -0.85 5.71 19.32
C LEU A 54 -1.85 6.48 20.19
N VAL A 55 -2.88 7.10 19.61
CA VAL A 55 -3.92 7.80 20.36
C VAL A 55 -4.72 6.83 21.21
N GLU A 56 -5.08 5.66 20.67
CA GLU A 56 -5.78 4.62 21.44
C GLU A 56 -4.92 4.10 22.60
N ALA A 57 -3.65 3.81 22.33
CA ALA A 57 -2.71 3.39 23.38
C ALA A 57 -2.58 4.44 24.47
N LYS A 58 -2.48 5.73 24.10
CA LYS A 58 -2.41 6.84 25.06
C LYS A 58 -3.66 6.94 25.94
N ARG A 59 -4.85 6.78 25.35
CA ARG A 59 -6.13 6.80 26.09
C ARG A 59 -6.24 5.66 27.11
N LEU A 60 -5.61 4.52 26.79
CA LEU A 60 -5.55 3.37 27.70
C LEU A 60 -4.40 3.45 28.72
N GLY A 61 -3.61 4.53 28.70
CA GLY A 61 -2.45 4.71 29.58
C GLY A 61 -1.29 3.76 29.27
N LEU A 62 -1.23 3.20 28.05
CA LEU A 62 -0.17 2.28 27.62
C LEU A 62 1.08 3.06 27.20
N ASP A 63 2.24 2.41 27.28
CA ASP A 63 3.48 2.95 26.70
C ASP A 63 3.38 2.93 25.17
N LEU A 64 3.46 4.10 24.55
CA LEU A 64 3.35 4.29 23.10
C LEU A 64 4.44 3.54 22.33
N GLY A 65 5.61 3.33 22.93
CA GLY A 65 6.71 2.58 22.37
C GLY A 65 6.67 1.07 22.64
N ALA A 66 5.65 0.60 23.35
CA ALA A 66 5.53 -0.83 23.67
C ALA A 66 5.43 -1.67 22.39
N ALA A 67 6.14 -2.80 22.39
CA ALA A 67 6.19 -3.70 21.25
C ALA A 67 4.79 -4.18 20.79
N ALA A 68 3.86 -4.40 21.73
CA ALA A 68 2.48 -4.79 21.41
C ALA A 68 1.74 -3.70 20.64
N VAL A 69 1.85 -2.42 21.08
CA VAL A 69 1.22 -1.27 20.43
C VAL A 69 1.74 -1.11 19.00
N LEU A 70 3.06 -1.14 18.82
CA LEU A 70 3.67 -0.99 17.50
C LEU A 70 3.39 -2.20 16.59
N ALA A 71 3.23 -3.41 17.16
CA ALA A 71 2.86 -4.59 16.41
C ALA A 71 1.46 -4.49 15.79
N ASP A 72 0.52 -3.81 16.43
CA ASP A 72 -0.81 -3.56 15.89
C ASP A 72 -0.74 -2.70 14.62
N TYR A 73 0.04 -1.62 14.66
CA TYR A 73 0.34 -0.81 13.48
C TYR A 73 0.94 -1.66 12.36
N GLN A 74 1.98 -2.45 12.65
CA GLN A 74 2.62 -3.30 11.64
C GLN A 74 1.66 -4.30 11.01
N ARG A 75 0.85 -5.01 11.80
CA ARG A 75 -0.14 -5.97 11.29
C ARG A 75 -1.12 -5.31 10.34
N TRP A 76 -1.62 -4.15 10.71
CA TRP A 76 -2.57 -3.39 9.90
C TRP A 76 -1.95 -2.97 8.57
N ARG A 77 -0.79 -2.31 8.62
CA ARG A 77 -0.20 -1.68 7.43
C ARG A 77 0.52 -2.63 6.50
N ARG A 78 1.17 -3.66 7.06
CA ARG A 78 1.94 -4.60 6.25
C ARG A 78 1.07 -5.37 5.24
N PHE A 79 -0.11 -5.79 5.64
CA PHE A 79 -1.04 -6.47 4.74
C PHE A 79 -1.51 -5.56 3.59
N ASP A 80 -1.86 -4.31 3.91
CA ASP A 80 -2.29 -3.32 2.91
C ASP A 80 -1.16 -3.00 1.93
N ALA A 81 0.05 -2.74 2.42
CA ALA A 81 1.22 -2.48 1.60
C ALA A 81 1.59 -3.66 0.70
N LEU A 82 1.60 -4.88 1.23
CA LEU A 82 1.89 -6.09 0.44
C LEU A 82 0.85 -6.33 -0.64
N SER A 83 -0.43 -6.15 -0.35
CA SER A 83 -1.50 -6.31 -1.35
C SER A 83 -1.38 -5.29 -2.48
N MET A 84 -1.05 -4.05 -2.16
CA MET A 84 -0.81 -3.00 -3.15
C MET A 84 0.46 -3.29 -3.97
N ALA A 85 1.55 -3.70 -3.34
CA ALA A 85 2.79 -4.08 -4.00
C ALA A 85 2.58 -5.25 -4.98
N ALA A 86 1.88 -6.30 -4.56
CA ALA A 86 1.57 -7.45 -5.40
C ALA A 86 0.70 -7.04 -6.60
N MET A 87 -0.28 -6.16 -6.40
CA MET A 87 -1.13 -5.66 -7.47
C MET A 87 -0.32 -4.84 -8.49
N THR A 88 0.51 -3.91 -8.03
CA THR A 88 1.32 -3.06 -8.91
C THR A 88 2.39 -3.85 -9.65
N ASP A 89 3.10 -4.76 -8.99
CA ASP A 89 4.09 -5.64 -9.62
C ASP A 89 3.43 -6.59 -10.63
N GLY A 90 2.27 -7.13 -10.28
CA GLY A 90 1.46 -7.95 -11.19
C GLY A 90 1.05 -7.18 -12.46
N LEU A 91 0.63 -5.93 -12.34
CA LEU A 91 0.32 -5.07 -13.48
C LEU A 91 1.57 -4.79 -14.32
N VAL A 92 2.69 -4.44 -13.70
CA VAL A 92 3.95 -4.20 -14.42
C VAL A 92 4.37 -5.42 -15.22
N ARG A 93 4.33 -6.61 -14.64
CA ARG A 93 4.68 -7.87 -15.33
C ARG A 93 3.68 -8.22 -16.44
N LEU A 94 2.39 -8.02 -16.21
CA LEU A 94 1.33 -8.33 -17.17
C LEU A 94 1.42 -7.41 -18.41
N PHE A 95 1.76 -6.13 -18.21
CA PHE A 95 1.81 -5.16 -19.30
C PHE A 95 3.21 -4.96 -19.89
N GLY A 96 4.28 -5.20 -19.12
CA GLY A 96 5.67 -5.07 -19.58
C GLY A 96 6.20 -6.28 -20.35
N GLY A 97 5.54 -7.43 -20.27
CA GLY A 97 6.01 -8.67 -20.87
C GLY A 97 5.87 -8.70 -22.41
N ARG A 98 6.91 -9.20 -23.09
CA ARG A 98 6.90 -9.42 -24.57
C ARG A 98 6.38 -10.80 -24.96
N ASN A 99 6.09 -11.68 -24.02
CA ASN A 99 5.64 -13.04 -24.29
C ASN A 99 4.25 -13.05 -24.95
N PRO A 100 4.09 -13.64 -26.15
CA PRO A 100 2.81 -13.65 -26.86
C PRO A 100 1.68 -14.33 -26.08
N ALA A 101 1.99 -15.40 -25.33
CA ALA A 101 1.00 -16.12 -24.53
C ALA A 101 0.47 -15.24 -23.38
N ILE A 102 1.35 -14.46 -22.73
CA ILE A 102 0.94 -13.51 -21.67
C ILE A 102 0.08 -12.39 -22.26
N ARG A 103 0.42 -11.91 -23.45
CA ARG A 103 -0.37 -10.89 -24.18
C ARG A 103 -1.77 -11.40 -24.48
N LEU A 104 -1.89 -12.60 -25.02
CA LEU A 104 -3.20 -13.21 -25.30
C LEU A 104 -4.01 -13.41 -24.03
N ALA A 105 -3.40 -13.94 -22.96
CA ALA A 105 -4.06 -14.13 -21.67
C ALA A 105 -4.52 -12.79 -21.07
N ARG A 106 -3.71 -11.73 -21.18
CA ARG A 106 -4.07 -10.38 -20.76
C ARG A 106 -5.28 -9.85 -21.54
N ASP A 107 -5.26 -9.98 -22.87
CA ASP A 107 -6.31 -9.41 -23.72
C ASP A 107 -7.65 -10.15 -23.48
N LEU A 108 -7.61 -11.48 -23.32
CA LEU A 108 -8.78 -12.26 -22.90
C LEU A 108 -9.24 -11.91 -21.50
N GLY A 109 -8.32 -11.73 -20.55
CA GLY A 109 -8.62 -11.32 -19.18
C GLY A 109 -9.28 -9.93 -19.12
N LEU A 110 -8.77 -8.96 -19.87
CA LEU A 110 -9.38 -7.63 -19.97
C LEU A 110 -10.79 -7.69 -20.56
N ALA A 111 -11.00 -8.48 -21.62
CA ALA A 111 -12.31 -8.67 -22.21
C ALA A 111 -13.29 -9.32 -21.22
N ALA A 112 -12.83 -10.29 -20.41
CA ALA A 112 -13.63 -10.90 -19.36
C ALA A 112 -13.98 -9.91 -18.24
N VAL A 113 -13.02 -9.09 -17.80
CA VAL A 113 -13.23 -8.06 -16.78
C VAL A 113 -14.27 -7.03 -17.22
N GLN A 114 -14.24 -6.63 -18.51
CA GLN A 114 -15.23 -5.69 -19.07
C GLN A 114 -16.67 -6.25 -19.03
N ARG A 115 -16.83 -7.57 -19.13
CA ARG A 115 -18.13 -8.24 -19.07
C ARG A 115 -18.67 -8.43 -17.66
N LEU A 116 -17.85 -8.25 -16.63
CA LEU A 116 -18.18 -8.44 -15.23
C LEU A 116 -18.21 -7.08 -14.50
N PRO A 117 -19.35 -6.37 -14.43
CA PRO A 117 -19.41 -4.96 -13.99
C PRO A 117 -18.97 -4.74 -12.53
N ARG A 118 -18.88 -5.80 -11.73
CA ARG A 118 -18.40 -5.73 -10.34
C ARG A 118 -16.87 -5.70 -10.22
N LEU A 119 -16.13 -6.31 -11.16
CA LEU A 119 -14.67 -6.40 -11.10
C LEU A 119 -13.97 -5.05 -11.28
N PRO A 120 -14.30 -4.22 -12.29
CA PRO A 120 -13.71 -2.89 -12.43
C PRO A 120 -13.91 -2.02 -11.18
N ARG A 121 -15.09 -2.12 -10.55
CA ARG A 121 -15.40 -1.37 -9.31
C ARG A 121 -14.52 -1.84 -8.14
N CYS A 122 -14.25 -3.14 -8.03
CA CYS A 122 -13.37 -3.69 -7.01
C CYS A 122 -11.93 -3.16 -7.20
N PHE A 123 -11.41 -3.22 -8.43
CA PHE A 123 -10.09 -2.68 -8.75
C PHE A 123 -10.00 -1.16 -8.52
N MET A 124 -11.02 -0.41 -8.93
CA MET A 124 -11.06 1.04 -8.66
C MET A 124 -11.08 1.34 -7.16
N ARG A 125 -11.88 0.63 -6.37
CA ARG A 125 -11.89 0.79 -4.91
C ARG A 125 -10.53 0.48 -4.29
N GLN A 126 -9.87 -0.56 -4.74
CA GLN A 126 -8.51 -0.88 -4.30
C GLN A 126 -7.52 0.22 -4.68
N ALA A 127 -7.53 0.68 -5.93
CA ALA A 127 -6.68 1.75 -6.42
C ALA A 127 -6.92 3.09 -5.69
N MET A 128 -8.19 3.42 -5.38
CA MET A 128 -8.54 4.59 -4.59
C MET A 128 -8.24 4.44 -3.08
N GLY A 129 -7.79 3.25 -2.65
CA GLY A 129 -7.55 2.98 -1.26
C GLY A 129 -8.80 2.88 -0.39
N LEU A 130 -9.92 2.59 -1.01
CA LEU A 130 -11.21 2.40 -0.34
C LEU A 130 -11.47 0.94 0.06
N ALA A 131 -10.52 0.04 -0.19
CA ALA A 131 -10.58 -1.35 0.23
C ALA A 131 -9.89 -1.55 1.57
N GLY A 132 -10.37 -2.52 2.35
CA GLY A 132 -9.81 -2.85 3.66
C GLY A 132 -10.24 -1.92 4.79
N ALA A 133 -9.68 -2.15 5.97
CA ALA A 133 -9.88 -1.30 7.15
C ALA A 133 -9.16 0.04 6.95
N ARG A 134 -9.90 1.12 7.03
CA ARG A 134 -9.37 2.48 6.83
C ARG A 134 -9.22 3.18 8.18
N PRO A 135 -8.10 3.88 8.43
CA PRO A 135 -7.96 4.74 9.58
C PRO A 135 -9.08 5.79 9.66
N ARG A 136 -9.52 6.11 10.87
CA ARG A 136 -10.60 7.08 11.13
C ARG A 136 -10.32 8.45 10.54
N LEU A 137 -9.06 8.91 10.62
CA LEU A 137 -8.66 10.18 10.01
C LEU A 137 -8.94 10.25 8.50
N LEU A 138 -8.82 9.13 7.79
CA LEU A 138 -9.12 9.07 6.36
C LEU A 138 -10.63 8.98 6.05
N LEU A 139 -11.45 8.77 7.08
CA LEU A 139 -12.91 8.85 7.02
C LEU A 139 -13.42 10.25 7.40
N GLY A 140 -12.53 11.17 7.79
CA GLY A 140 -12.90 12.48 8.34
C GLY A 140 -13.37 12.42 9.78
N GLU A 141 -13.10 11.31 10.47
CA GLU A 141 -13.46 11.10 11.87
C GLU A 141 -12.32 11.53 12.79
N ALA A 142 -12.64 12.11 13.93
CA ALA A 142 -11.66 12.43 14.96
C ALA A 142 -11.12 11.15 15.62
N LEU A 143 -9.86 11.21 16.05
CA LEU A 143 -9.22 10.15 16.83
C LEU A 143 -9.60 10.24 18.30
#